data_ed13996e69cebc3869616ae32878632f
#
_entry.id   ed13996e69cebc3869616ae32878632f
#
_cell.length_a   1.000
_cell.length_b   1.000
_cell.length_c   1.000
_cell.angle_alpha   90.00
_cell.angle_beta   90.00
_cell.angle_gamma   90.00
#
_symmetry.space_group_name_H-M   'P 1'
#
loop_
_entity.id
_entity.type
_entity.pdbx_description
1 polymer ?
#
loop_
_entity_poly.entity_id
_entity_poly.type
_entity_poly.pdbx_seq_one_letter_code
_entity_poly.pdbx_strand_id
1 'polypeptide(L)'
;NESLIDKTEKSKDFLSSIQYIDKNLNGWRKNITLTKRLKNKTNSEQLDYLLGSLKLNFRDRSSPFEFDFNATTEQTQSETFSIVYDSVGIGLGEYRFDESLNTYIKDQYGSYVSYTVPTGSRSLVSNVRGHQRFSFDARKLKKGAQIKINFNTNFNYSGSKIGINEIFDPKLQEKNIYRSYLNNLSEIDLGSKNFSKRIKFYSTNSKDFQGYDPRGNEILSFSKNGINGYFKIKENSNLKFEWYHHIKDVESNFILERSRKVRGSWNEISFTLNEKRSESEFSIKYGVDHGRVVSNSFIAQGIGINYSGRLFFGELSSVMLNFDLSENKELSNFQYIPPEALNGQTLGKNIAVNTSLNYFIKKDISFSMSVNYLDNLRYNNLFTIMGEFRAYL
;
A
#
# COMPACT_ATOMS: atom_id res chain seq x y z
N ASN A 1 -34.31 53.89 1.79
CA ASN A 1 -33.40 53.19 0.85
C ASN A 1 -33.25 51.74 1.27
N GLU A 2 -34.20 50.92 0.87
CA GLU A 2 -34.06 49.45 0.94
C GLU A 2 -33.16 49.00 -0.19
N SER A 3 -31.96 48.53 0.13
CA SER A 3 -31.10 47.82 -0.82
C SER A 3 -31.73 46.46 -1.10
N LEU A 4 -32.35 46.29 -2.25
CA LEU A 4 -32.71 45.03 -2.84
C LEU A 4 -31.43 44.18 -2.93
N ILE A 5 -31.29 43.20 -2.03
CA ILE A 5 -30.25 42.18 -2.16
C ILE A 5 -30.67 41.31 -3.35
N ASP A 6 -30.04 41.56 -4.47
CA ASP A 6 -30.19 40.74 -5.67
C ASP A 6 -29.67 39.33 -5.37
N LYS A 7 -30.60 38.41 -5.12
CA LYS A 7 -30.29 36.99 -4.93
C LYS A 7 -29.94 36.37 -6.28
N THR A 8 -28.75 36.66 -6.76
CA THR A 8 -28.25 35.97 -7.96
C THR A 8 -28.05 34.46 -7.63
N GLU A 9 -28.78 33.64 -8.34
CA GLU A 9 -28.71 32.18 -8.25
C GLU A 9 -27.29 31.75 -8.61
N LYS A 10 -26.50 31.30 -7.60
CA LYS A 10 -25.07 30.97 -7.79
C LYS A 10 -24.81 29.61 -8.43
N SER A 11 -25.75 28.69 -8.37
CA SER A 11 -25.62 27.37 -9.03
C SER A 11 -26.94 26.60 -9.07
N LYS A 12 -27.16 25.83 -10.12
CA LYS A 12 -28.22 24.81 -10.22
C LYS A 12 -27.58 23.42 -10.19
N ASP A 13 -28.10 22.54 -9.33
CA ASP A 13 -27.63 21.17 -9.19
C ASP A 13 -28.81 20.20 -9.41
N PHE A 14 -28.68 19.35 -10.43
CA PHE A 14 -29.66 18.34 -10.76
C PHE A 14 -29.04 16.95 -10.57
N LEU A 15 -29.70 16.10 -9.78
CA LEU A 15 -29.25 14.75 -9.48
C LEU A 15 -30.34 13.74 -9.87
N SER A 16 -30.00 12.78 -10.72
CA SER A 16 -30.87 11.67 -11.12
C SER A 16 -30.16 10.35 -10.81
N SER A 17 -30.86 9.43 -10.16
CA SER A 17 -30.30 8.12 -9.80
C SER A 17 -31.23 6.99 -10.17
N ILE A 18 -30.67 5.92 -10.74
CA ILE A 18 -31.36 4.66 -11.03
C ILE A 18 -30.64 3.57 -10.23
N GLN A 19 -31.40 2.81 -9.46
CA GLN A 19 -30.89 1.69 -8.68
C GLN A 19 -31.63 0.40 -9.04
N TYR A 20 -30.87 -0.66 -9.29
CA TYR A 20 -31.36 -2.03 -9.45
C TYR A 20 -30.82 -2.90 -8.33
N ILE A 21 -31.70 -3.55 -7.59
CA ILE A 21 -31.34 -4.47 -6.49
C ILE A 21 -32.03 -5.80 -6.76
N ASP A 22 -31.22 -6.85 -6.91
CA ASP A 22 -31.67 -8.23 -6.98
C ASP A 22 -31.13 -9.01 -5.77
N LYS A 23 -32.03 -9.58 -4.97
CA LYS A 23 -31.72 -10.44 -3.83
C LYS A 23 -32.23 -11.84 -4.14
N ASN A 24 -31.54 -12.55 -5.03
CA ASN A 24 -31.93 -13.90 -5.41
C ASN A 24 -31.71 -14.87 -4.22
N LEU A 25 -32.67 -15.78 -4.02
CA LEU A 25 -32.63 -16.84 -3.00
C LEU A 25 -31.48 -17.85 -3.22
N ASN A 26 -30.93 -17.93 -4.43
CA ASN A 26 -29.84 -18.85 -4.81
C ASN A 26 -28.42 -18.33 -4.43
N GLY A 27 -28.32 -17.50 -3.42
CA GLY A 27 -27.02 -17.02 -2.90
C GLY A 27 -26.46 -15.78 -3.60
N TRP A 28 -27.01 -15.35 -4.73
CA TRP A 28 -26.60 -14.14 -5.43
C TRP A 28 -27.27 -12.89 -4.86
N ARG A 29 -26.48 -11.82 -4.75
CA ARG A 29 -26.97 -10.45 -4.48
C ARG A 29 -26.32 -9.52 -5.49
N LYS A 30 -27.14 -8.75 -6.19
CA LYS A 30 -26.69 -7.78 -7.19
C LYS A 30 -27.23 -6.42 -6.82
N ASN A 31 -26.39 -5.42 -6.88
CA ASN A 31 -26.78 -4.02 -6.68
C ASN A 31 -26.05 -3.17 -7.71
N ILE A 32 -26.80 -2.50 -8.56
CA ILE A 32 -26.27 -1.59 -9.59
C ILE A 32 -26.91 -0.24 -9.32
N THR A 33 -26.08 0.78 -9.18
CA THR A 33 -26.52 2.17 -9.00
C THR A 33 -25.83 3.03 -10.04
N LEU A 34 -26.59 3.81 -10.79
CA LEU A 34 -26.11 4.83 -11.71
C LEU A 34 -26.70 6.16 -11.31
N THR A 35 -25.86 7.17 -11.13
CA THR A 35 -26.27 8.51 -10.75
C THR A 35 -25.65 9.52 -11.69
N LYS A 36 -26.47 10.34 -12.30
CA LYS A 36 -26.04 11.49 -13.11
C LYS A 36 -26.25 12.76 -12.31
N ARG A 37 -25.21 13.61 -12.21
CA ARG A 37 -25.27 14.89 -11.57
C ARG A 37 -24.88 15.99 -12.55
N LEU A 38 -25.77 16.93 -12.80
CA LEU A 38 -25.54 18.11 -13.61
C LEU A 38 -25.45 19.33 -12.68
N LYS A 39 -24.31 19.99 -12.70
CA LYS A 39 -24.11 21.19 -11.89
C LYS A 39 -23.77 22.37 -12.80
N ASN A 40 -24.68 23.34 -12.87
CA ASN A 40 -24.50 24.61 -13.61
C ASN A 40 -24.09 25.67 -12.62
N LYS A 41 -22.97 26.33 -12.83
CA LYS A 41 -22.57 27.55 -12.11
C LYS A 41 -22.75 28.73 -13.03
N THR A 42 -23.22 29.84 -12.48
CA THR A 42 -23.64 31.07 -13.23
C THR A 42 -22.51 31.69 -14.06
N ASN A 43 -21.22 31.40 -13.77
CA ASN A 43 -20.07 31.98 -14.48
C ASN A 43 -18.98 30.92 -14.79
N SER A 44 -19.32 29.66 -14.91
CA SER A 44 -18.36 28.56 -15.17
C SER A 44 -18.98 27.45 -15.99
N GLU A 45 -18.14 26.61 -16.56
CA GLU A 45 -18.54 25.45 -17.35
C GLU A 45 -19.54 24.56 -16.62
N GLN A 46 -20.49 24.01 -17.38
CA GLN A 46 -21.40 22.99 -16.91
C GLN A 46 -20.60 21.74 -16.54
N LEU A 47 -20.77 21.30 -15.30
CA LEU A 47 -20.13 20.09 -14.81
C LEU A 47 -21.12 18.94 -14.87
N ASP A 48 -20.80 17.94 -15.71
CA ASP A 48 -21.55 16.70 -15.87
C ASP A 48 -20.77 15.57 -15.21
N TYR A 49 -21.33 14.96 -14.15
CA TYR A 49 -20.71 13.88 -13.41
C TYR A 49 -21.52 12.59 -13.57
N LEU A 50 -20.84 11.52 -13.91
CA LEU A 50 -21.38 10.17 -13.85
C LEU A 50 -20.80 9.43 -12.66
N LEU A 51 -21.68 8.92 -11.80
CA LEU A 51 -21.34 8.09 -10.66
C LEU A 51 -21.95 6.72 -10.89
N GLY A 52 -21.14 5.67 -10.72
CA GLY A 52 -21.58 4.31 -10.88
C GLY A 52 -21.13 3.42 -9.72
N SER A 53 -21.96 2.46 -9.36
CA SER A 53 -21.61 1.43 -8.37
C SER A 53 -22.17 0.09 -8.83
N LEU A 54 -21.29 -0.92 -8.87
CA LEU A 54 -21.65 -2.31 -9.17
C LEU A 54 -21.19 -3.19 -8.01
N LYS A 55 -22.12 -3.88 -7.37
CA LYS A 55 -21.85 -4.86 -6.32
C LYS A 55 -22.46 -6.20 -6.70
N LEU A 56 -21.61 -7.21 -6.81
CA LEU A 56 -21.98 -8.60 -7.07
C LEU A 56 -21.46 -9.45 -5.92
N ASN A 57 -22.33 -10.17 -5.26
CA ASN A 57 -21.95 -11.03 -4.16
C ASN A 57 -22.63 -12.39 -4.32
N PHE A 58 -21.84 -13.45 -4.21
CA PHE A 58 -22.34 -14.81 -4.17
C PHE A 58 -21.91 -15.46 -2.86
N ARG A 59 -22.87 -15.83 -2.03
CA ARG A 59 -22.67 -16.60 -0.80
C ARG A 59 -23.80 -17.60 -0.61
N ASP A 60 -23.45 -18.86 -0.71
CA ASP A 60 -24.31 -19.97 -0.35
C ASP A 60 -23.61 -20.83 0.70
N ARG A 61 -24.32 -21.22 1.77
CA ARG A 61 -23.76 -22.03 2.86
C ARG A 61 -23.33 -23.42 2.38
N SER A 62 -24.02 -23.99 1.39
CA SER A 62 -23.73 -25.28 0.81
C SER A 62 -22.63 -25.23 -0.25
N SER A 63 -22.43 -24.09 -0.89
CA SER A 63 -21.44 -23.91 -1.95
C SER A 63 -20.02 -23.81 -1.39
N PRO A 64 -19.02 -24.48 -2.02
CA PRO A 64 -17.62 -24.28 -1.71
C PRO A 64 -17.09 -22.93 -2.19
N PHE A 65 -17.82 -22.25 -3.09
CA PHE A 65 -17.41 -20.99 -3.69
C PHE A 65 -18.07 -19.81 -2.98
N GLU A 66 -17.28 -18.77 -2.81
CA GLU A 66 -17.74 -17.44 -2.42
C GLU A 66 -17.11 -16.42 -3.37
N PHE A 67 -17.92 -15.47 -3.83
CA PHE A 67 -17.48 -14.41 -4.72
C PHE A 67 -18.01 -13.07 -4.23
N ASP A 68 -17.15 -12.06 -4.24
CA ASP A 68 -17.50 -10.69 -3.93
C ASP A 68 -16.79 -9.77 -4.93
N PHE A 69 -17.56 -8.94 -5.61
CA PHE A 69 -17.05 -7.92 -6.51
C PHE A 69 -17.74 -6.60 -6.21
N ASN A 70 -16.93 -5.57 -6.00
CA ASN A 70 -17.42 -4.21 -5.81
C ASN A 70 -16.58 -3.27 -6.67
N ALA A 71 -17.25 -2.52 -7.53
CA ALA A 71 -16.61 -1.47 -8.31
C ALA A 71 -17.42 -0.18 -8.23
N THR A 72 -16.75 0.93 -8.11
CA THR A 72 -17.35 2.28 -8.13
C THR A 72 -16.60 3.14 -9.12
N THR A 73 -17.35 3.94 -9.87
CA THR A 73 -16.80 4.98 -10.73
C THR A 73 -17.34 6.33 -10.30
N GLU A 74 -16.46 7.31 -10.25
CA GLU A 74 -16.80 8.69 -9.94
C GLU A 74 -16.00 9.63 -10.82
N GLN A 75 -16.58 10.77 -11.17
CA GLN A 75 -15.90 11.83 -11.87
C GLN A 75 -15.65 12.99 -10.90
N THR A 76 -14.42 13.49 -10.89
CA THR A 76 -13.98 14.60 -10.05
C THR A 76 -13.20 15.60 -10.88
N GLN A 77 -13.03 16.81 -10.40
CA GLN A 77 -12.10 17.77 -10.99
C GLN A 77 -10.74 17.63 -10.31
N SER A 78 -9.69 17.47 -11.12
CA SER A 78 -8.31 17.48 -10.67
C SER A 78 -7.62 18.74 -11.18
N GLU A 79 -6.79 19.32 -10.35
CA GLU A 79 -5.93 20.44 -10.74
C GLU A 79 -4.86 19.96 -11.72
N THR A 80 -4.60 20.77 -12.75
CA THR A 80 -3.54 20.49 -13.73
C THR A 80 -2.25 21.16 -13.30
N PHE A 81 -1.13 20.51 -13.62
CA PHE A 81 0.21 20.99 -13.29
C PHE A 81 0.99 21.30 -14.58
N SER A 82 1.87 22.29 -14.51
CA SER A 82 2.86 22.60 -15.55
C SER A 82 4.27 22.49 -15.00
N ILE A 83 5.22 22.26 -15.88
CA ILE A 83 6.65 22.29 -15.53
C ILE A 83 7.11 23.75 -15.65
N VAL A 84 7.84 24.20 -14.65
CA VAL A 84 8.56 25.46 -14.65
C VAL A 84 10.05 25.16 -14.49
N TYR A 85 10.87 25.87 -15.22
CA TYR A 85 12.33 25.74 -15.16
C TYR A 85 12.93 27.03 -14.62
N ASP A 86 13.64 26.93 -13.49
CA ASP A 86 14.34 28.04 -12.86
C ASP A 86 15.84 27.93 -13.10
N SER A 87 16.44 29.06 -13.44
CA SER A 87 17.89 29.15 -13.58
C SER A 87 18.57 29.15 -12.22
N VAL A 88 19.48 28.22 -12.01
CA VAL A 88 20.27 28.08 -10.77
C VAL A 88 21.76 28.33 -10.98
N GLY A 89 22.18 28.56 -12.21
CA GLY A 89 23.58 28.78 -12.58
C GLY A 89 24.19 27.57 -13.29
N ILE A 90 25.23 27.83 -14.07
CA ILE A 90 25.88 26.82 -14.91
C ILE A 90 26.48 25.72 -14.02
N GLY A 91 26.17 24.47 -14.32
CA GLY A 91 26.64 23.28 -13.60
C GLY A 91 25.91 22.98 -12.31
N LEU A 92 24.92 23.77 -11.90
CA LEU A 92 24.14 23.56 -10.68
C LEU A 92 22.75 22.99 -10.93
N GLY A 93 22.35 22.86 -12.19
CA GLY A 93 21.05 22.35 -12.59
C GLY A 93 21.14 20.98 -13.29
N GLU A 94 19.99 20.47 -13.61
CA GLU A 94 19.80 19.15 -14.28
C GLU A 94 19.31 19.29 -15.72
N TYR A 95 19.09 20.52 -16.18
CA TYR A 95 18.59 20.85 -17.52
C TYR A 95 19.35 21.99 -18.14
N ARG A 96 19.52 21.98 -19.44
CA ARG A 96 19.93 23.12 -20.26
C ARG A 96 18.83 23.50 -21.24
N PHE A 97 18.71 24.77 -21.55
CA PHE A 97 17.83 25.21 -22.63
C PHE A 97 18.50 24.97 -23.97
N ASP A 98 17.80 24.32 -24.89
CA ASP A 98 18.24 24.07 -26.26
C ASP A 98 17.47 25.03 -27.19
N GLU A 99 18.20 26.02 -27.74
CA GLU A 99 17.63 27.04 -28.58
C GLU A 99 17.10 26.47 -29.91
N SER A 100 17.71 25.40 -30.44
CA SER A 100 17.31 24.78 -31.69
C SER A 100 15.98 24.03 -31.59
N LEU A 101 15.72 23.44 -30.45
CA LEU A 101 14.50 22.70 -30.17
C LEU A 101 13.47 23.53 -29.36
N ASN A 102 13.85 24.74 -28.93
CA ASN A 102 13.06 25.61 -28.05
C ASN A 102 12.48 24.86 -26.83
N THR A 103 13.32 24.04 -26.20
CA THR A 103 12.92 23.21 -25.07
C THR A 103 14.09 22.98 -24.11
N TYR A 104 13.74 22.53 -22.88
CA TYR A 104 14.74 22.14 -21.89
C TYR A 104 15.06 20.66 -22.05
N ILE A 105 16.33 20.33 -22.18
CA ILE A 105 16.82 18.96 -22.26
C ILE A 105 17.66 18.63 -21.03
N LYS A 106 17.64 17.38 -20.61
CA LYS A 106 18.47 16.91 -19.47
C LYS A 106 19.95 17.06 -19.78
N ASP A 107 20.66 17.64 -18.82
CA ASP A 107 22.09 17.84 -18.89
C ASP A 107 22.66 17.77 -17.47
N GLN A 108 23.64 16.89 -17.25
CA GLN A 108 24.26 16.69 -15.94
C GLN A 108 24.93 17.97 -15.37
N TYR A 109 25.32 18.90 -16.27
CA TYR A 109 25.92 20.19 -15.92
C TYR A 109 25.04 21.34 -16.37
N GLY A 110 23.72 21.11 -16.36
CA GLY A 110 22.75 22.11 -16.77
C GLY A 110 22.72 23.35 -15.88
N SER A 111 21.95 24.34 -16.36
CA SER A 111 21.81 25.63 -15.66
C SER A 111 20.43 25.81 -15.04
N TYR A 112 19.53 24.83 -15.21
CA TYR A 112 18.14 24.91 -14.80
C TYR A 112 17.73 23.70 -13.98
N VAL A 113 16.87 23.94 -12.99
CA VAL A 113 16.14 22.90 -12.26
C VAL A 113 14.67 22.95 -12.64
N SER A 114 13.98 21.81 -12.63
CA SER A 114 12.54 21.74 -12.93
C SER A 114 11.72 21.47 -11.70
N TYR A 115 10.59 22.14 -11.57
CA TYR A 115 9.58 21.82 -10.58
C TYR A 115 8.17 21.98 -11.17
N THR A 116 7.18 21.42 -10.53
CA THR A 116 5.80 21.46 -10.97
C THR A 116 5.03 22.49 -10.17
N VAL A 117 4.26 23.31 -10.87
CA VAL A 117 3.36 24.30 -10.25
C VAL A 117 1.91 24.03 -10.69
N PRO A 118 0.92 24.24 -9.81
CA PRO A 118 -0.47 24.17 -10.21
C PRO A 118 -0.80 25.30 -11.18
N THR A 119 -1.51 24.95 -12.26
CA THR A 119 -1.89 25.93 -13.30
C THR A 119 -3.11 26.77 -12.92
N GLY A 120 -3.81 26.41 -11.82
CA GLY A 120 -5.11 26.97 -11.45
C GLY A 120 -6.27 26.48 -12.32
N SER A 121 -5.99 25.78 -13.43
CA SER A 121 -7.01 25.13 -14.24
C SER A 121 -7.33 23.74 -13.73
N ARG A 122 -8.58 23.27 -13.96
CA ARG A 122 -9.04 21.98 -13.53
C ARG A 122 -9.55 21.17 -14.71
N SER A 123 -9.17 19.91 -14.78
CA SER A 123 -9.67 18.95 -15.75
C SER A 123 -10.61 17.94 -15.11
N LEU A 124 -11.57 17.45 -15.87
CA LEU A 124 -12.44 16.36 -15.42
C LEU A 124 -11.66 15.07 -15.43
N VAL A 125 -11.64 14.37 -14.30
CA VAL A 125 -10.94 13.11 -14.10
C VAL A 125 -11.94 12.07 -13.64
N SER A 126 -11.93 10.91 -14.30
CA SER A 126 -12.69 9.73 -13.90
C SER A 126 -11.83 8.86 -13.00
N ASN A 127 -12.38 8.50 -11.83
CA ASN A 127 -11.79 7.56 -10.90
C ASN A 127 -12.62 6.27 -10.91
N VAL A 128 -11.95 5.14 -11.06
CA VAL A 128 -12.56 3.81 -10.94
C VAL A 128 -11.81 3.03 -9.90
N ARG A 129 -12.50 2.60 -8.87
CA ARG A 129 -11.91 1.78 -7.81
C ARG A 129 -12.79 0.57 -7.52
N GLY A 130 -12.15 -0.52 -7.14
CA GLY A 130 -12.90 -1.71 -6.76
C GLY A 130 -12.04 -2.78 -6.14
N HIS A 131 -12.74 -3.80 -5.69
CA HIS A 131 -12.11 -5.02 -5.24
C HIS A 131 -12.89 -6.24 -5.73
N GLN A 132 -12.16 -7.33 -5.91
CA GLN A 132 -12.69 -8.65 -6.20
C GLN A 132 -12.13 -9.62 -5.18
N ARG A 133 -12.99 -10.45 -4.64
CA ARG A 133 -12.60 -11.59 -3.80
C ARG A 133 -13.26 -12.85 -4.32
N PHE A 134 -12.45 -13.86 -4.54
CA PHE A 134 -12.89 -15.21 -4.81
C PHE A 134 -12.32 -16.13 -3.75
N SER A 135 -13.14 -17.01 -3.19
CA SER A 135 -12.72 -18.02 -2.22
C SER A 135 -13.33 -19.38 -2.60
N PHE A 136 -12.47 -20.39 -2.57
CA PHE A 136 -12.89 -21.79 -2.73
C PHE A 136 -12.48 -22.56 -1.48
N ASP A 137 -13.43 -23.20 -0.81
CA ASP A 137 -13.22 -23.98 0.40
C ASP A 137 -13.62 -25.45 0.18
N ALA A 138 -12.67 -26.28 -0.14
CA ALA A 138 -12.88 -27.71 -0.40
C ALA A 138 -13.45 -28.47 0.83
N ARG A 139 -13.30 -27.91 2.05
CA ARG A 139 -13.87 -28.51 3.27
C ARG A 139 -15.38 -28.59 3.25
N LYS A 140 -16.04 -27.74 2.47
CA LYS A 140 -17.50 -27.77 2.26
C LYS A 140 -17.95 -28.91 1.35
N LEU A 141 -17.09 -29.40 0.46
CA LEU A 141 -17.40 -30.51 -0.45
C LEU A 141 -17.19 -31.88 0.19
N LYS A 142 -16.10 -32.05 0.93
CA LYS A 142 -15.72 -33.34 1.50
C LYS A 142 -15.23 -33.19 2.94
N LYS A 143 -15.84 -33.94 3.86
CA LYS A 143 -15.31 -34.04 5.24
C LYS A 143 -13.89 -34.59 5.19
N GLY A 144 -12.91 -33.77 5.62
CA GLY A 144 -11.49 -34.14 5.61
C GLY A 144 -10.65 -33.44 4.54
N ALA A 145 -11.23 -32.85 3.51
CA ALA A 145 -10.50 -31.94 2.63
C ALA A 145 -9.99 -30.73 3.45
N GLN A 146 -8.73 -30.33 3.20
CA GLN A 146 -8.06 -29.30 4.01
C GLN A 146 -7.48 -28.19 3.13
N ILE A 147 -8.13 -27.91 2.00
CA ILE A 147 -7.67 -26.94 1.02
C ILE A 147 -8.64 -25.75 1.01
N LYS A 148 -8.06 -24.56 1.14
CA LYS A 148 -8.75 -23.29 0.89
C LYS A 148 -7.93 -22.46 -0.07
N ILE A 149 -8.57 -21.89 -1.09
CA ILE A 149 -7.94 -21.02 -2.09
C ILE A 149 -8.63 -19.66 -1.99
N ASN A 150 -7.84 -18.59 -1.94
CA ASN A 150 -8.33 -17.22 -1.93
C ASN A 150 -7.61 -16.42 -3.02
N PHE A 151 -8.38 -15.61 -3.75
CA PHE A 151 -7.88 -14.59 -4.65
C PHE A 151 -8.51 -13.26 -4.29
N ASN A 152 -7.68 -12.27 -4.03
CA ASN A 152 -8.12 -10.91 -3.76
C ASN A 152 -7.44 -9.97 -4.75
N THR A 153 -8.22 -9.14 -5.42
CA THR A 153 -7.71 -8.11 -6.32
C THR A 153 -8.27 -6.76 -5.87
N ASN A 154 -7.40 -5.78 -5.68
CA ASN A 154 -7.78 -4.39 -5.46
C ASN A 154 -7.25 -3.55 -6.60
N PHE A 155 -8.07 -2.67 -7.13
CA PHE A 155 -7.67 -1.77 -8.21
C PHE A 155 -8.20 -0.36 -7.98
N ASN A 156 -7.42 0.62 -8.46
CA ASN A 156 -7.81 2.03 -8.45
C ASN A 156 -7.18 2.69 -9.69
N TYR A 157 -8.01 3.28 -10.53
CA TYR A 157 -7.60 3.98 -11.75
C TYR A 157 -8.12 5.40 -11.72
N SER A 158 -7.29 6.33 -12.20
CA SER A 158 -7.64 7.74 -12.35
C SER A 158 -7.11 8.23 -13.69
N GLY A 159 -7.96 8.88 -14.47
CA GLY A 159 -7.57 9.36 -15.80
C GLY A 159 -8.62 10.23 -16.46
N SER A 160 -8.28 10.83 -17.61
CA SER A 160 -9.20 11.70 -18.36
C SER A 160 -10.34 10.93 -19.03
N LYS A 161 -10.10 9.68 -19.45
CA LYS A 161 -11.08 8.78 -20.04
C LYS A 161 -10.82 7.37 -19.57
N ILE A 162 -11.68 6.86 -18.69
CA ILE A 162 -11.64 5.46 -18.25
C ILE A 162 -12.94 4.81 -18.72
N GLY A 163 -12.84 3.83 -19.60
CA GLY A 163 -13.95 3.02 -20.07
C GLY A 163 -14.11 1.74 -19.24
N ILE A 164 -15.12 0.96 -19.57
CA ILE A 164 -15.37 -0.35 -18.90
C ILE A 164 -14.25 -1.34 -19.21
N ASN A 165 -13.64 -1.27 -20.37
CA ASN A 165 -12.57 -2.17 -20.80
C ASN A 165 -11.33 -2.04 -19.92
N GLU A 166 -10.99 -0.84 -19.46
CA GLU A 166 -9.84 -0.56 -18.58
C GLU A 166 -10.01 -1.19 -17.20
N ILE A 167 -11.25 -1.50 -16.79
CA ILE A 167 -11.52 -2.22 -15.53
C ILE A 167 -11.09 -3.69 -15.64
N PHE A 168 -11.24 -4.29 -16.80
CA PHE A 168 -10.97 -5.72 -17.02
C PHE A 168 -9.57 -5.98 -17.62
N ASP A 169 -9.02 -5.03 -18.39
CA ASP A 169 -7.68 -5.09 -18.95
C ASP A 169 -6.94 -3.77 -18.69
N PRO A 170 -6.40 -3.60 -17.49
CA PRO A 170 -5.75 -2.37 -17.08
C PRO A 170 -4.44 -2.17 -17.81
N LYS A 171 -4.49 -1.42 -18.89
CA LYS A 171 -3.30 -0.90 -19.54
C LYS A 171 -2.71 0.22 -18.68
N LEU A 172 -1.76 -0.15 -17.84
CA LEU A 172 -1.22 0.70 -16.80
C LEU A 172 -0.44 1.93 -17.29
N GLN A 173 -0.25 2.13 -18.61
CA GLN A 173 0.65 3.14 -19.18
C GLN A 173 0.04 3.93 -20.34
N GLU A 174 -1.28 4.04 -20.45
CA GLU A 174 -1.86 4.86 -21.52
C GLU A 174 -1.79 6.36 -21.17
N LYS A 175 -1.64 7.21 -22.20
CA LYS A 175 -1.57 8.69 -22.07
C LYS A 175 -2.73 9.31 -21.29
N ASN A 176 -3.86 8.61 -21.20
CA ASN A 176 -5.06 9.07 -20.53
C ASN A 176 -5.15 8.62 -19.06
N ILE A 177 -4.23 7.79 -18.60
CA ILE A 177 -4.18 7.31 -17.22
C ILE A 177 -3.19 8.18 -16.43
N TYR A 178 -3.64 8.81 -15.38
CA TYR A 178 -2.83 9.64 -14.49
C TYR A 178 -2.30 8.86 -13.30
N ARG A 179 -3.10 7.91 -12.82
CA ARG A 179 -2.70 7.00 -11.76
C ARG A 179 -3.39 5.67 -11.95
N SER A 180 -2.65 4.58 -11.75
CA SER A 180 -3.25 3.26 -11.65
C SER A 180 -2.57 2.46 -10.56
N TYR A 181 -3.38 1.75 -9.78
CA TYR A 181 -2.93 0.84 -8.75
C TYR A 181 -3.65 -0.48 -8.91
N LEU A 182 -2.88 -1.56 -8.95
CA LEU A 182 -3.39 -2.93 -8.98
C LEU A 182 -2.65 -3.74 -7.92
N ASN A 183 -3.39 -4.45 -7.09
CA ASN A 183 -2.82 -5.36 -6.11
C ASN A 183 -3.58 -6.69 -6.13
N ASN A 184 -2.86 -7.77 -6.37
CA ASN A 184 -3.37 -9.14 -6.37
C ASN A 184 -2.73 -9.93 -5.24
N LEU A 185 -3.55 -10.59 -4.45
CA LEU A 185 -3.14 -11.57 -3.45
C LEU A 185 -3.78 -12.92 -3.77
N SER A 186 -2.96 -13.92 -3.99
CA SER A 186 -3.36 -15.31 -4.19
C SER A 186 -2.84 -16.16 -3.05
N GLU A 187 -3.68 -16.97 -2.46
CA GLU A 187 -3.31 -17.82 -1.33
C GLU A 187 -3.90 -19.22 -1.52
N ILE A 188 -3.07 -20.23 -1.27
CA ILE A 188 -3.49 -21.63 -1.14
C ILE A 188 -3.13 -22.08 0.27
N ASP A 189 -4.13 -22.40 1.03
CA ASP A 189 -4.02 -22.79 2.42
C ASP A 189 -4.28 -24.28 2.56
N LEU A 190 -3.28 -25.01 3.05
CA LEU A 190 -3.32 -26.45 3.34
C LEU A 190 -3.26 -26.61 4.86
N GLY A 191 -4.37 -26.94 5.49
CA GLY A 191 -4.44 -26.99 6.94
C GLY A 191 -5.14 -28.21 7.49
N SER A 192 -4.67 -28.71 8.65
CA SER A 192 -5.39 -29.70 9.44
C SER A 192 -6.66 -29.10 10.04
N LYS A 193 -7.71 -29.91 10.17
CA LYS A 193 -8.97 -29.55 10.80
C LYS A 193 -8.79 -28.98 12.22
N ASN A 194 -7.73 -29.38 12.91
CA ASN A 194 -7.43 -28.97 14.30
C ASN A 194 -6.38 -27.85 14.37
N PHE A 195 -6.06 -27.19 13.25
CA PHE A 195 -5.05 -26.10 13.16
C PHE A 195 -3.67 -26.44 13.75
N SER A 196 -3.39 -27.70 14.02
CA SER A 196 -2.08 -28.12 14.56
C SER A 196 -0.94 -27.98 13.55
N LYS A 197 -1.28 -28.05 12.26
CA LYS A 197 -0.33 -27.87 11.14
C LYS A 197 -1.03 -27.15 10.00
N ARG A 198 -0.41 -26.11 9.50
CA ARG A 198 -0.93 -25.32 8.38
C ARG A 198 0.22 -24.90 7.50
N ILE A 199 0.08 -25.08 6.20
CA ILE A 199 1.02 -24.58 5.19
C ILE A 199 0.24 -23.67 4.26
N LYS A 200 0.73 -22.48 4.05
CA LYS A 200 0.15 -21.49 3.14
C LYS A 200 1.17 -21.13 2.08
N PHE A 201 0.79 -21.31 0.83
CA PHE A 201 1.47 -20.71 -0.32
C PHE A 201 0.80 -19.39 -0.63
N TYR A 202 1.58 -18.36 -0.88
CA TYR A 202 1.03 -17.06 -1.22
C TYR A 202 1.84 -16.37 -2.31
N SER A 203 1.13 -15.57 -3.09
CA SER A 203 1.69 -14.68 -4.10
C SER A 203 1.02 -13.32 -3.98
N THR A 204 1.81 -12.28 -3.77
CA THR A 204 1.35 -10.89 -3.78
C THR A 204 2.02 -10.17 -4.93
N ASN A 205 1.23 -9.54 -5.78
CA ASN A 205 1.72 -8.74 -6.89
C ASN A 205 1.03 -7.38 -6.85
N SER A 206 1.80 -6.32 -6.80
CA SER A 206 1.25 -4.97 -6.91
C SER A 206 2.00 -4.15 -7.95
N LYS A 207 1.25 -3.25 -8.57
CA LYS A 207 1.77 -2.29 -9.54
C LYS A 207 1.13 -0.94 -9.26
N ASP A 208 1.93 0.09 -9.08
CA ASP A 208 1.49 1.48 -8.88
C ASP A 208 2.14 2.34 -9.97
N PHE A 209 1.31 2.93 -10.81
CA PHE A 209 1.72 3.85 -11.85
C PHE A 209 1.31 5.28 -11.46
N GLN A 210 2.25 6.20 -11.56
CA GLN A 210 2.06 7.61 -11.25
C GLN A 210 2.47 8.44 -12.48
N GLY A 211 1.46 9.02 -13.13
CA GLY A 211 1.61 9.83 -14.35
C GLY A 211 1.12 11.26 -14.20
N TYR A 212 0.91 11.74 -12.95
CA TYR A 212 0.51 13.12 -12.71
C TYR A 212 1.63 14.13 -12.89
N ASP A 213 2.88 13.70 -12.72
CA ASP A 213 4.02 14.59 -12.89
C ASP A 213 4.25 14.84 -14.38
N PRO A 214 4.11 16.09 -14.88
CA PRO A 214 4.32 16.41 -16.26
C PRO A 214 5.77 16.17 -16.73
N ARG A 215 6.73 16.00 -15.83
CA ARG A 215 8.12 15.68 -16.16
C ARG A 215 8.31 14.24 -16.61
N GLY A 216 7.41 13.34 -16.19
CA GLY A 216 7.47 11.93 -16.57
C GLY A 216 6.71 11.02 -15.63
N ASN A 217 6.75 9.75 -15.92
CA ASN A 217 6.01 8.72 -15.22
C ASN A 217 6.92 7.94 -14.28
N GLU A 218 6.36 7.44 -13.20
CA GLU A 218 7.00 6.49 -12.30
C GLU A 218 6.13 5.23 -12.13
N ILE A 219 6.77 4.07 -12.17
CA ILE A 219 6.13 2.77 -11.99
C ILE A 219 6.83 2.04 -10.86
N LEU A 220 6.07 1.67 -9.83
CA LEU A 220 6.52 0.79 -8.79
C LEU A 220 5.87 -0.58 -8.97
N SER A 221 6.70 -1.61 -9.13
CA SER A 221 6.24 -2.99 -9.24
C SER A 221 6.77 -3.80 -8.06
N PHE A 222 5.91 -4.57 -7.43
CA PHE A 222 6.28 -5.43 -6.33
C PHE A 222 5.68 -6.82 -6.54
N SER A 223 6.51 -7.85 -6.39
CA SER A 223 6.08 -9.25 -6.36
C SER A 223 6.72 -9.94 -5.16
N LYS A 224 5.92 -10.65 -4.39
CA LYS A 224 6.38 -11.48 -3.26
C LYS A 224 5.68 -12.85 -3.35
N ASN A 225 6.46 -13.90 -3.48
CA ASN A 225 5.98 -15.28 -3.52
C ASN A 225 6.60 -16.04 -2.35
N GLY A 226 5.81 -16.79 -1.60
CA GLY A 226 6.35 -17.44 -0.42
C GLY A 226 5.51 -18.57 0.11
N ILE A 227 6.07 -19.20 1.13
CA ILE A 227 5.48 -20.31 1.86
C ILE A 227 5.53 -19.96 3.34
N ASN A 228 4.39 -20.05 4.02
CA ASN A 228 4.27 -19.94 5.47
C ASN A 228 3.90 -21.30 6.04
N GLY A 229 4.71 -21.80 6.95
CA GLY A 229 4.42 -22.96 7.78
C GLY A 229 3.98 -22.51 9.19
N TYR A 230 2.96 -23.12 9.72
CA TYR A 230 2.50 -22.91 11.09
C TYR A 230 2.32 -24.28 11.76
N PHE A 231 2.97 -24.46 12.92
CA PHE A 231 2.97 -25.71 13.66
C PHE A 231 2.67 -25.42 15.12
N LYS A 232 1.57 -25.93 15.62
CA LYS A 232 1.22 -25.88 17.03
C LYS A 232 2.04 -26.95 17.77
N ILE A 233 2.93 -26.54 18.66
CA ILE A 233 3.77 -27.45 19.45
C ILE A 233 3.02 -27.90 20.71
N LYS A 234 2.44 -26.93 21.44
CA LYS A 234 1.58 -27.14 22.59
C LYS A 234 0.37 -26.21 22.49
N GLU A 235 -0.55 -26.30 23.44
CA GLU A 235 -1.75 -25.44 23.41
C GLU A 235 -1.42 -23.95 23.41
N ASN A 236 -0.33 -23.58 24.06
CA ASN A 236 0.12 -22.21 24.22
C ASN A 236 1.38 -21.85 23.40
N SER A 237 1.91 -22.76 22.59
CA SER A 237 3.14 -22.49 21.84
C SER A 237 3.07 -22.92 20.37
N ASN A 238 3.60 -22.06 19.50
CA ASN A 238 3.57 -22.25 18.08
C ASN A 238 4.93 -21.94 17.46
N LEU A 239 5.28 -22.71 16.43
CA LEU A 239 6.39 -22.43 15.55
C LEU A 239 5.86 -21.96 14.21
N LYS A 240 6.39 -20.85 13.71
CA LYS A 240 6.13 -20.34 12.38
C LYS A 240 7.42 -20.39 11.58
N PHE A 241 7.29 -20.68 10.31
CA PHE A 241 8.36 -20.59 9.34
C PHE A 241 7.84 -19.81 8.13
N GLU A 242 8.58 -18.83 7.65
CA GLU A 242 8.30 -18.14 6.40
C GLU A 242 9.55 -18.20 5.51
N TRP A 243 9.35 -18.58 4.27
CA TRP A 243 10.30 -18.38 3.20
C TRP A 243 9.62 -17.59 2.09
N TYR A 244 10.30 -16.57 1.57
CA TYR A 244 9.78 -15.84 0.43
C TYR A 244 10.88 -15.35 -0.49
N HIS A 245 10.50 -15.23 -1.75
CA HIS A 245 11.24 -14.52 -2.77
C HIS A 245 10.49 -13.24 -3.15
N HIS A 246 11.19 -12.11 -3.26
CA HIS A 246 10.57 -10.85 -3.67
C HIS A 246 11.32 -10.19 -4.84
N ILE A 247 10.59 -9.41 -5.61
CA ILE A 247 11.10 -8.51 -6.64
C ILE A 247 10.44 -7.16 -6.41
N LYS A 248 11.25 -6.11 -6.30
CA LYS A 248 10.80 -4.72 -6.24
C LYS A 248 11.49 -3.99 -7.39
N ASP A 249 10.70 -3.34 -8.22
CA ASP A 249 11.15 -2.65 -9.42
C ASP A 249 10.57 -1.23 -9.42
N VAL A 250 11.44 -0.24 -9.52
CA VAL A 250 11.08 1.18 -9.63
C VAL A 250 11.63 1.67 -10.96
N GLU A 251 10.76 2.06 -11.85
CA GLU A 251 11.09 2.64 -13.16
C GLU A 251 10.65 4.10 -13.16
N SER A 252 11.56 5.02 -13.40
CA SER A 252 11.29 6.45 -13.50
C SER A 252 11.78 6.98 -14.85
N ASN A 253 10.89 7.65 -15.58
CA ASN A 253 11.24 8.22 -16.89
C ASN A 253 11.80 9.65 -16.79
N PHE A 254 11.63 10.33 -15.64
CA PHE A 254 12.10 11.70 -15.47
C PHE A 254 13.37 11.80 -14.60
N ILE A 255 13.62 10.85 -13.70
CA ILE A 255 14.86 10.75 -12.92
C ILE A 255 15.38 9.32 -13.08
N LEU A 256 16.29 9.11 -14.03
CA LEU A 256 16.83 7.77 -14.34
C LEU A 256 17.55 7.15 -13.14
N GLU A 257 18.18 7.97 -12.30
CA GLU A 257 18.87 7.57 -11.08
C GLU A 257 17.94 6.96 -10.04
N ARG A 258 16.63 7.21 -10.14
CA ARG A 258 15.61 6.54 -9.32
C ARG A 258 15.26 5.14 -9.81
N SER A 259 15.60 4.81 -11.06
CA SER A 259 15.31 3.48 -11.60
C SER A 259 16.19 2.44 -10.95
N ARG A 260 15.56 1.47 -10.29
CA ARG A 260 16.25 0.42 -9.53
C ARG A 260 15.43 -0.84 -9.44
N LYS A 261 16.13 -1.95 -9.41
CA LYS A 261 15.52 -3.27 -9.29
C LYS A 261 16.19 -4.06 -8.19
N VAL A 262 15.41 -4.59 -7.28
CA VAL A 262 15.84 -5.42 -6.17
C VAL A 262 15.12 -6.74 -6.23
N ARG A 263 15.84 -7.83 -6.07
CA ARG A 263 15.29 -9.16 -5.91
C ARG A 263 16.01 -9.87 -4.77
N GLY A 264 15.29 -10.63 -3.98
CA GLY A 264 15.91 -11.34 -2.87
C GLY A 264 15.08 -12.47 -2.34
N SER A 265 15.72 -13.25 -1.48
CA SER A 265 15.08 -14.37 -0.77
C SER A 265 15.36 -14.23 0.71
N TRP A 266 14.31 -14.39 1.50
CA TRP A 266 14.36 -14.27 2.95
C TRP A 266 13.72 -15.46 3.62
N ASN A 267 14.28 -15.83 4.75
CA ASN A 267 13.76 -16.86 5.65
C ASN A 267 13.53 -16.24 7.02
N GLU A 268 12.45 -16.63 7.65
CA GLU A 268 12.15 -16.25 9.03
C GLU A 268 11.61 -17.45 9.79
N ILE A 269 12.10 -17.67 10.99
CA ILE A 269 11.60 -18.68 11.92
C ILE A 269 11.18 -17.93 13.18
N SER A 270 9.92 -18.10 13.59
CA SER A 270 9.38 -17.47 14.78
C SER A 270 8.83 -18.51 15.73
N PHE A 271 9.09 -18.34 17.00
CA PHE A 271 8.50 -19.10 18.10
C PHE A 271 7.60 -18.18 18.91
N THR A 272 6.33 -18.57 19.06
CA THR A 272 5.34 -17.82 19.82
C THR A 272 4.93 -18.61 21.06
N LEU A 273 4.91 -17.94 22.21
CA LEU A 273 4.43 -18.48 23.48
C LEU A 273 3.31 -17.55 24.00
N ASN A 274 2.14 -18.13 24.25
CA ASN A 274 0.98 -17.42 24.77
C ASN A 274 0.58 -18.03 26.12
N GLU A 275 0.73 -17.27 27.18
CA GLU A 275 0.30 -17.64 28.53
C GLU A 275 -0.90 -16.77 28.94
N LYS A 276 -1.51 -17.09 30.07
CA LYS A 276 -2.70 -16.37 30.55
C LYS A 276 -2.49 -14.85 30.68
N ARG A 277 -1.26 -14.43 30.97
CA ARG A 277 -0.90 -13.02 31.21
C ARG A 277 0.28 -12.55 30.38
N SER A 278 0.77 -13.35 29.47
CA SER A 278 1.89 -12.95 28.62
C SER A 278 1.79 -13.54 27.23
N GLU A 279 2.20 -12.75 26.28
CA GLU A 279 2.39 -13.13 24.87
C GLU A 279 3.83 -12.82 24.53
N SER A 280 4.55 -13.76 23.93
CA SER A 280 5.93 -13.58 23.52
C SER A 280 6.15 -14.20 22.14
N GLU A 281 6.82 -13.49 21.26
CA GLU A 281 7.28 -13.99 19.97
C GLU A 281 8.77 -13.68 19.83
N PHE A 282 9.53 -14.68 19.52
CA PHE A 282 10.95 -14.58 19.18
C PHE A 282 11.14 -15.03 17.74
N SER A 283 11.84 -14.26 16.92
CA SER A 283 12.12 -14.64 15.55
C SER A 283 13.58 -14.37 15.15
N ILE A 284 14.06 -15.21 14.24
CA ILE A 284 15.33 -15.06 13.55
C ILE A 284 15.04 -14.95 12.07
N LYS A 285 15.61 -13.94 11.42
CA LYS A 285 15.49 -13.72 9.99
C LYS A 285 16.87 -13.69 9.32
N TYR A 286 16.92 -14.23 8.12
CA TYR A 286 18.11 -14.19 7.27
C TYR A 286 17.69 -14.06 5.81
N GLY A 287 18.38 -13.22 5.06
CA GLY A 287 18.12 -13.05 3.63
C GLY A 287 19.26 -12.43 2.86
N VAL A 288 19.14 -12.55 1.56
CA VAL A 288 20.06 -11.98 0.59
C VAL A 288 19.27 -11.25 -0.47
N ASP A 289 19.62 -10.00 -0.69
CA ASP A 289 19.10 -9.17 -1.77
C ASP A 289 20.22 -8.85 -2.75
N HIS A 290 19.88 -8.87 -4.01
CA HIS A 290 20.72 -8.42 -5.09
C HIS A 290 19.90 -7.56 -6.04
N GLY A 291 20.55 -6.61 -6.65
CA GLY A 291 19.84 -5.71 -7.52
C GLY A 291 20.74 -4.83 -8.33
N ARG A 292 20.08 -3.86 -8.98
CA ARG A 292 20.73 -2.89 -9.83
C ARG A 292 20.15 -1.51 -9.56
N VAL A 293 21.03 -0.55 -9.47
CA VAL A 293 20.70 0.89 -9.41
C VAL A 293 21.41 1.54 -10.59
N VAL A 294 20.64 1.96 -11.59
CA VAL A 294 21.15 2.46 -12.89
C VAL A 294 22.10 1.44 -13.53
N SER A 295 23.39 1.69 -13.57
CA SER A 295 24.43 0.82 -14.14
C SER A 295 25.12 -0.07 -13.10
N ASN A 296 24.98 0.21 -11.82
CA ASN A 296 25.69 -0.47 -10.74
C ASN A 296 24.87 -1.58 -10.14
N SER A 297 25.47 -2.75 -9.94
CA SER A 297 24.85 -3.89 -9.27
C SER A 297 25.36 -4.01 -7.84
N PHE A 298 24.51 -4.49 -6.95
CA PHE A 298 24.84 -4.76 -5.56
C PHE A 298 24.37 -6.14 -5.12
N ILE A 299 25.01 -6.67 -4.10
CA ILE A 299 24.61 -7.86 -3.35
C ILE A 299 24.69 -7.50 -1.88
N ALA A 300 23.62 -7.69 -1.14
CA ALA A 300 23.57 -7.41 0.28
C ALA A 300 22.90 -8.55 1.03
N GLN A 301 23.41 -8.86 2.21
CA GLN A 301 22.83 -9.86 3.10
C GLN A 301 22.44 -9.23 4.42
N GLY A 302 21.40 -9.77 5.04
CA GLY A 302 20.95 -9.36 6.35
C GLY A 302 20.65 -10.55 7.24
N ILE A 303 21.05 -10.44 8.50
CA ILE A 303 20.65 -11.35 9.58
C ILE A 303 20.07 -10.52 10.70
N GLY A 304 18.99 -11.01 11.31
CA GLY A 304 18.34 -10.27 12.38
C GLY A 304 17.64 -11.18 13.37
N ILE A 305 17.43 -10.62 14.56
CA ILE A 305 16.71 -11.23 15.67
C ILE A 305 15.65 -10.24 16.09
N ASN A 306 14.40 -10.70 16.21
CA ASN A 306 13.30 -9.89 16.71
C ASN A 306 12.73 -10.57 17.96
N TYR A 307 12.36 -9.76 18.94
CA TYR A 307 11.57 -10.16 20.09
C TYR A 307 10.39 -9.20 20.23
N SER A 308 9.20 -9.76 20.41
CA SER A 308 8.00 -9.02 20.79
C SER A 308 7.39 -9.69 22.01
N GLY A 309 7.26 -8.94 23.09
CA GLY A 309 6.67 -9.43 24.34
C GLY A 309 5.58 -8.49 24.83
N ARG A 310 4.48 -9.05 25.33
CA ARG A 310 3.42 -8.32 26.01
C ARG A 310 3.09 -9.00 27.34
N LEU A 311 3.08 -8.23 28.40
CA LEU A 311 2.67 -8.66 29.74
C LEU A 311 1.41 -7.92 30.14
N PHE A 312 0.37 -8.67 30.52
CA PHE A 312 -0.89 -8.13 31.02
C PHE A 312 -0.88 -8.14 32.54
N PHE A 313 -1.26 -7.02 33.14
CA PHE A 313 -1.40 -6.89 34.60
C PHE A 313 -2.68 -6.11 34.91
N GLY A 314 -3.42 -6.58 35.95
CA GLY A 314 -4.78 -6.11 36.12
C GLY A 314 -5.72 -6.60 35.00
N GLU A 315 -6.85 -5.94 34.86
CA GLU A 315 -7.86 -6.30 33.84
C GLU A 315 -7.59 -5.68 32.46
N LEU A 316 -7.00 -4.48 32.41
CA LEU A 316 -6.87 -3.67 31.19
C LEU A 316 -5.44 -3.19 30.93
N SER A 317 -4.54 -3.34 31.89
CA SER A 317 -3.19 -2.79 31.81
C SER A 317 -2.22 -3.74 31.14
N SER A 318 -1.28 -3.20 30.36
CA SER A 318 -0.25 -4.01 29.71
C SER A 318 1.05 -3.24 29.52
N VAL A 319 2.15 -3.97 29.50
CA VAL A 319 3.46 -3.52 29.03
C VAL A 319 3.82 -4.31 27.77
N MET A 320 4.34 -3.63 26.76
CA MET A 320 4.83 -4.25 25.54
C MET A 320 6.29 -3.86 25.33
N LEU A 321 7.10 -4.81 24.93
CA LEU A 321 8.49 -4.64 24.52
C LEU A 321 8.69 -5.24 23.14
N ASN A 322 9.13 -4.44 22.18
CA ASN A 322 9.62 -4.90 20.90
C ASN A 322 11.11 -4.56 20.80
N PHE A 323 11.88 -5.53 20.38
CA PHE A 323 13.31 -5.42 20.15
C PHE A 323 13.65 -5.99 18.79
N ASP A 324 14.33 -5.23 17.95
CA ASP A 324 14.88 -5.64 16.65
C ASP A 324 16.36 -5.35 16.64
N LEU A 325 17.15 -6.38 16.37
CA LEU A 325 18.58 -6.29 16.16
C LEU A 325 18.91 -6.94 14.84
N SER A 326 19.57 -6.21 13.94
CA SER A 326 20.02 -6.79 12.69
C SER A 326 21.41 -6.29 12.32
N GLU A 327 22.13 -7.11 11.57
CA GLU A 327 23.40 -6.78 10.94
C GLU A 327 23.28 -7.03 9.44
N ASN A 328 23.54 -5.98 8.66
CA ASN A 328 23.41 -5.98 7.21
C ASN A 328 24.78 -5.68 6.58
N LYS A 329 25.19 -6.51 5.64
CA LYS A 329 26.48 -6.40 4.95
C LYS A 329 26.29 -6.29 3.45
N GLU A 330 27.05 -5.41 2.85
CA GLU A 330 27.18 -5.33 1.40
C GLU A 330 28.37 -6.21 0.98
N LEU A 331 28.21 -6.95 -0.12
CA LEU A 331 29.17 -7.97 -0.57
C LEU A 331 29.83 -7.65 -1.91
N SER A 332 29.40 -6.59 -2.61
CA SER A 332 29.81 -6.27 -3.98
C SER A 332 30.66 -5.00 -4.12
N ASN A 333 31.08 -4.39 -3.01
CA ASN A 333 31.83 -3.12 -2.95
C ASN A 333 31.07 -1.90 -3.49
N PHE A 334 29.73 -1.95 -3.51
CA PHE A 334 28.89 -0.81 -3.86
C PHE A 334 28.30 -0.18 -2.61
N GLN A 335 28.70 1.06 -2.32
CA GLN A 335 28.38 1.71 -1.03
C GLN A 335 26.89 2.09 -0.86
N TYR A 336 26.13 2.17 -1.95
CA TYR A 336 24.73 2.56 -1.89
C TYR A 336 23.81 1.37 -2.03
N ILE A 337 22.98 1.12 -1.03
CA ILE A 337 21.90 0.14 -1.06
C ILE A 337 20.56 0.87 -1.10
N PRO A 338 19.69 0.58 -2.09
CA PRO A 338 18.40 1.23 -2.20
C PRO A 338 17.46 0.82 -1.05
N PRO A 339 16.50 1.69 -0.67
CA PRO A 339 15.61 1.45 0.47
C PRO A 339 14.67 0.24 0.26
N GLU A 340 14.55 -0.25 -0.95
CA GLU A 340 13.78 -1.46 -1.27
C GLU A 340 14.50 -2.74 -0.86
N ALA A 341 15.82 -2.70 -0.69
CA ALA A 341 16.62 -3.85 -0.23
C ALA A 341 16.61 -3.97 1.29
N LEU A 342 17.04 -5.12 1.79
CA LEU A 342 17.22 -5.43 3.21
C LEU A 342 15.96 -5.14 4.06
N ASN A 343 14.78 -5.29 3.45
CA ASN A 343 13.49 -4.93 4.07
C ASN A 343 13.42 -3.48 4.59
N GLY A 344 14.15 -2.56 3.96
CA GLY A 344 14.18 -1.14 4.32
C GLY A 344 15.20 -0.77 5.41
N GLN A 345 15.98 -1.73 5.88
CA GLN A 345 17.04 -1.49 6.88
C GLN A 345 18.30 -0.94 6.23
N THR A 346 19.11 -0.24 7.01
CA THR A 346 20.41 0.30 6.55
C THR A 346 21.51 -0.76 6.63
N LEU A 347 22.63 -0.49 5.95
CA LEU A 347 23.86 -1.27 6.13
C LEU A 347 24.37 -1.16 7.57
N GLY A 348 25.20 -2.11 7.97
CA GLY A 348 25.75 -2.19 9.31
C GLY A 348 24.77 -2.69 10.34
N LYS A 349 25.00 -2.30 11.58
CA LYS A 349 24.18 -2.68 12.73
C LYS A 349 22.92 -1.80 12.80
N ASN A 350 21.77 -2.40 12.99
CA ASN A 350 20.50 -1.72 13.22
C ASN A 350 19.93 -2.23 14.56
N ILE A 351 19.61 -1.32 15.44
CA ILE A 351 18.98 -1.61 16.72
C ILE A 351 17.71 -0.77 16.79
N ALA A 352 16.58 -1.41 17.05
CA ALA A 352 15.34 -0.73 17.36
C ALA A 352 14.72 -1.33 18.64
N VAL A 353 14.39 -0.48 19.60
CA VAL A 353 13.69 -0.87 20.81
C VAL A 353 12.47 0.01 20.95
N ASN A 354 11.32 -0.62 21.10
CA ASN A 354 10.07 0.07 21.36
C ASN A 354 9.44 -0.55 22.62
N THR A 355 9.22 0.25 23.62
CA THR A 355 8.54 -0.14 24.85
C THR A 355 7.31 0.72 25.03
N SER A 356 6.18 0.13 25.33
CA SER A 356 4.96 0.86 25.67
C SER A 356 4.30 0.30 26.91
N LEU A 357 3.88 1.19 27.79
CA LEU A 357 3.10 0.94 28.99
C LEU A 357 1.72 1.55 28.80
N ASN A 358 0.68 0.74 28.96
CA ASN A 358 -0.69 1.20 29.11
C ASN A 358 -1.19 0.81 30.50
N TYR A 359 -1.42 1.79 31.35
CA TYR A 359 -1.84 1.57 32.72
C TYR A 359 -3.21 2.21 32.98
N PHE A 360 -4.16 1.40 33.36
CA PHE A 360 -5.52 1.85 33.73
C PHE A 360 -5.62 1.96 35.24
N ILE A 361 -5.73 3.18 35.76
CA ILE A 361 -5.95 3.45 37.20
C ILE A 361 -7.39 3.10 37.52
N LYS A 362 -8.33 3.44 36.64
CA LYS A 362 -9.76 3.09 36.64
C LYS A 362 -10.21 2.89 35.21
N LYS A 363 -11.44 2.43 34.98
CA LYS A 363 -11.99 2.26 33.62
C LYS A 363 -11.94 3.56 32.79
N ASP A 364 -12.09 4.69 33.46
CA ASP A 364 -12.18 6.00 32.83
C ASP A 364 -10.89 6.83 32.93
N ILE A 365 -9.86 6.30 33.60
CA ILE A 365 -8.58 6.99 33.80
C ILE A 365 -7.45 6.07 33.39
N SER A 366 -6.69 6.50 32.39
CA SER A 366 -5.53 5.76 31.88
C SER A 366 -4.30 6.63 31.73
N PHE A 367 -3.15 6.02 31.88
CA PHE A 367 -1.84 6.57 31.58
C PHE A 367 -1.16 5.68 30.55
N SER A 368 -0.65 6.28 29.48
CA SER A 368 0.17 5.58 28.50
C SER A 368 1.54 6.24 28.39
N MET A 369 2.56 5.43 28.23
CA MET A 369 3.95 5.87 28.01
C MET A 369 4.57 5.02 26.92
N SER A 370 5.28 5.62 26.00
CA SER A 370 6.09 4.91 25.00
C SER A 370 7.51 5.45 24.98
N VAL A 371 8.45 4.53 24.84
CA VAL A 371 9.88 4.81 24.71
C VAL A 371 10.37 4.13 23.45
N ASN A 372 10.97 4.90 22.55
CA ASN A 372 11.55 4.41 21.31
C ASN A 372 13.05 4.73 21.30
N TYR A 373 13.85 3.73 20.99
CA TYR A 373 15.27 3.87 20.72
C TYR A 373 15.57 3.31 19.33
N LEU A 374 16.31 4.05 18.55
CA LEU A 374 16.74 3.68 17.20
C LEU A 374 18.20 4.04 17.01
N ASP A 375 19.02 3.06 16.65
CA ASP A 375 20.42 3.24 16.32
C ASP A 375 20.76 2.49 15.03
N ASN A 376 21.17 3.23 14.00
CA ASN A 376 21.60 2.69 12.72
C ASN A 376 22.42 3.73 11.96
N LEU A 377 22.87 3.41 10.76
CA LEU A 377 23.68 4.29 9.92
C LEU A 377 23.03 5.67 9.64
N ARG A 378 21.70 5.75 9.63
CA ARG A 378 20.96 6.99 9.37
C ARG A 378 20.66 7.78 10.64
N TYR A 379 20.40 7.08 11.74
CA TYR A 379 20.01 7.67 13.02
C TYR A 379 20.94 7.14 14.11
N ASN A 380 21.80 8.01 14.61
CA ASN A 380 22.73 7.68 15.68
C ASN A 380 22.07 7.98 17.03
N ASN A 381 21.78 6.95 17.81
CA ASN A 381 21.23 7.06 19.17
C ASN A 381 19.97 7.94 19.27
N LEU A 382 19.01 7.78 18.35
CA LEU A 382 17.75 8.49 18.43
C LEU A 382 16.89 7.92 19.55
N PHE A 383 16.56 8.75 20.53
CA PHE A 383 15.74 8.39 21.67
C PHE A 383 14.51 9.29 21.76
N THR A 384 13.33 8.69 21.91
CA THR A 384 12.06 9.41 21.98
C THR A 384 11.22 8.87 23.13
N ILE A 385 10.70 9.76 23.98
CA ILE A 385 9.73 9.44 25.01
C ILE A 385 8.46 10.20 24.75
N MET A 386 7.32 9.50 24.81
CA MET A 386 5.99 10.10 24.75
C MET A 386 5.16 9.60 25.94
N GLY A 387 4.44 10.49 26.58
CA GLY A 387 3.52 10.19 27.67
C GLY A 387 2.16 10.83 27.42
N GLU A 388 1.09 10.12 27.75
CA GLU A 388 -0.27 10.62 27.61
C GLU A 388 -1.08 10.20 28.84
N PHE A 389 -1.83 11.14 29.37
CA PHE A 389 -2.83 10.92 30.43
C PHE A 389 -4.21 11.19 29.87
N ARG A 390 -5.13 10.24 30.01
CA ARG A 390 -6.52 10.37 29.58
C ARG A 390 -7.46 10.19 30.75
N ALA A 391 -8.38 11.15 30.91
CA ALA A 391 -9.49 11.04 31.85
C ALA A 391 -10.79 11.32 31.07
N TYR A 392 -11.73 10.39 31.14
CA TYR A 392 -13.07 10.54 30.60
C TYR A 392 -13.99 10.96 31.75
N LEU A 393 -14.56 12.14 31.65
CA LEU A 393 -15.50 12.70 32.64
C LEU A 393 -16.94 12.37 32.28
#